data_d4f4026dfbf2c0d4a8011f47a1bcf3d6
#
_entry.id   d4f4026dfbf2c0d4a8011f47a1bcf3d6
#
_cell.length_a   1.000
_cell.length_b   1.000
_cell.length_c   1.000
_cell.angle_alpha   90.00
_cell.angle_beta   90.00
_cell.angle_gamma   90.00
#
_symmetry.space_group_name_H-M   'P 1'
#
loop_
_entity.id
_entity.type
_entity.pdbx_description
1 polymer ?
#
loop_
_entity_poly.entity_id
_entity_poly.type
_entity_poly.pdbx_seq_one_letter_code
_entity_poly.pdbx_strand_id
1 'polypeptide(L)'
;MSEPRRGEVWWAEIEDVGRRPFLVMTRPAAIAVLHSVLAAPVTRTVRDLPTELPLGPDDGMPADCAVTFDSLRVVSKAHLVERICTLDATRMIGACNAFRAAVDC
;
A
#
# COMPACT_ATOMS: atom_id res chain seq x y z
N MET A 1 17.29 4.80 -9.20
CA MET A 1 16.08 4.60 -8.36
C MET A 1 15.71 3.14 -8.38
N SER A 2 15.43 2.58 -7.22
CA SER A 2 14.97 1.19 -7.15
C SER A 2 13.50 1.11 -7.56
N GLU A 3 13.13 0.03 -8.22
CA GLU A 3 11.75 -0.25 -8.55
C GLU A 3 10.96 -0.58 -7.27
N PRO A 4 9.68 -0.19 -7.20
CA PRO A 4 8.83 -0.64 -6.10
C PRO A 4 8.63 -2.15 -6.17
N ARG A 5 8.47 -2.76 -4.99
CA ARG A 5 8.21 -4.20 -4.86
C ARG A 5 6.92 -4.43 -4.10
N ARG A 6 6.28 -5.55 -4.37
CA ARG A 6 5.09 -5.97 -3.63
C ARG A 6 5.39 -5.99 -2.13
N GLY A 7 4.50 -5.39 -1.34
CA GLY A 7 4.63 -5.34 0.11
C GLY A 7 5.39 -4.13 0.63
N GLU A 8 5.94 -3.32 -0.25
CA GLU A 8 6.57 -2.08 0.15
C GLU A 8 5.54 -0.96 0.28
N VAL A 9 5.73 -0.09 1.28
CA VAL A 9 4.96 1.13 1.43
C VAL A 9 5.82 2.29 0.94
N TRP A 10 5.27 3.06 0.01
CA TRP A 10 5.97 4.17 -0.63
C TRP A 10 5.20 5.47 -0.48
N TRP A 11 5.92 6.57 -0.28
CA TRP A 11 5.36 7.89 -0.50
C TRP A 11 5.10 8.07 -1.98
N ALA A 12 3.89 8.49 -2.32
CA ALA A 12 3.53 8.86 -3.69
C ALA A 12 3.13 10.32 -3.74
N GLU A 13 3.56 11.01 -4.79
CA GLU A 13 3.15 12.39 -5.07
C GLU A 13 2.24 12.36 -6.28
N ILE A 14 0.94 12.53 -6.04
CA ILE A 14 -0.09 12.43 -7.05
C ILE A 14 -0.78 13.79 -7.18
N GLU A 15 -0.88 14.29 -8.40
CA GLU A 15 -1.61 15.51 -8.70
C GLU A 15 -3.04 15.36 -8.18
N ASP A 16 -3.60 16.40 -7.59
CA ASP A 16 -4.93 16.47 -6.97
C ASP A 16 -5.08 15.72 -5.65
N VAL A 17 -4.19 14.79 -5.32
CA VAL A 17 -4.23 14.04 -4.06
C VAL A 17 -3.17 14.53 -3.08
N GLY A 18 -2.00 14.93 -3.60
CA GLY A 18 -0.86 15.33 -2.80
C GLY A 18 0.05 14.15 -2.45
N ARG A 19 0.83 14.31 -1.39
CA ARG A 19 1.79 13.30 -0.93
C ARG A 19 1.13 12.37 0.07
N ARG A 20 1.04 11.08 -0.27
CA ARG A 20 0.42 10.05 0.57
C ARG A 20 1.19 8.74 0.49
N PRO A 21 1.16 7.93 1.57
CA PRO A 21 1.74 6.59 1.50
C PRO A 21 0.77 5.60 0.86
N PHE A 22 1.33 4.66 0.10
CA PHE A 22 0.59 3.58 -0.56
C PHE A 22 1.32 2.26 -0.38
N LEU A 23 0.55 1.20 -0.12
CA LEU A 23 1.06 -0.16 -0.10
C LEU A 23 0.97 -0.77 -1.49
N VAL A 24 2.10 -1.23 -2.02
CA VAL A 24 2.17 -1.86 -3.36
C VAL A 24 1.64 -3.29 -3.29
N MET A 25 0.62 -3.58 -4.08
CA MET A 25 -0.06 -4.88 -4.08
C MET A 25 0.13 -5.70 -5.35
N THR A 26 0.62 -5.11 -6.41
CA THR A 26 0.82 -5.84 -7.68
C THR A 26 1.79 -7.00 -7.49
N ARG A 27 1.50 -8.14 -8.13
CA ARG A 27 2.36 -9.31 -8.09
C ARG A 27 3.75 -8.98 -8.67
N PRO A 28 4.84 -9.58 -8.13
CA PRO A 28 6.20 -9.22 -8.54
C PRO A 28 6.47 -9.32 -10.04
N ALA A 29 5.98 -10.36 -10.69
CA ALA A 29 6.21 -10.55 -12.14
C ALA A 29 5.61 -9.41 -12.98
N ALA A 30 4.48 -8.86 -12.56
CA ALA A 30 3.83 -7.77 -13.27
C ALA A 30 4.49 -6.41 -13.01
N ILE A 31 5.04 -6.20 -11.81
CA ILE A 31 5.70 -4.94 -11.48
C ILE A 31 6.84 -4.65 -12.46
N ALA A 32 7.60 -5.67 -12.84
CA ALA A 32 8.76 -5.50 -13.71
C ALA A 32 8.39 -4.98 -15.11
N VAL A 33 7.20 -5.28 -15.59
CA VAL A 33 6.80 -4.97 -16.97
C VAL A 33 5.74 -3.87 -17.08
N LEU A 34 5.01 -3.56 -16.02
CA LEU A 34 3.97 -2.55 -16.04
C LEU A 34 4.53 -1.17 -15.64
N HIS A 35 3.93 -0.11 -16.17
CA HIS A 35 4.27 1.26 -15.81
C HIS A 35 3.59 1.72 -14.54
N SER A 36 2.58 1.00 -14.10
CA SER A 36 1.79 1.33 -12.92
C SER A 36 1.64 0.12 -12.02
N VAL A 37 1.33 0.38 -10.76
CA VAL A 37 1.06 -0.66 -9.76
C VAL A 37 -0.32 -0.46 -9.16
N LEU A 38 -0.93 -1.56 -8.72
CA LEU A 38 -2.13 -1.50 -7.90
C LEU A 38 -1.67 -1.25 -6.47
N ALA A 39 -2.21 -0.22 -5.84
CA ALA A 39 -1.78 0.20 -4.53
C ALA A 39 -2.95 0.62 -3.64
N ALA A 40 -2.79 0.42 -2.35
CA ALA A 40 -3.79 0.78 -1.35
C ALA A 40 -3.29 1.96 -0.52
N PRO A 41 -4.07 3.05 -0.41
CA PRO A 41 -3.64 4.20 0.36
C PRO A 41 -3.60 3.92 1.86
N VAL A 42 -2.70 4.60 2.54
CA VAL A 42 -2.56 4.54 4.00
C VAL A 42 -3.17 5.79 4.60
N THR A 43 -4.02 5.63 5.62
CA THR A 43 -4.69 6.72 6.31
C THR A 43 -4.32 6.72 7.79
N ARG A 44 -4.31 7.90 8.40
CA ARG A 44 -4.14 8.03 9.86
C ARG A 44 -5.43 7.72 10.63
N THR A 45 -6.56 7.72 9.94
CA THR A 45 -7.85 7.40 10.56
C THR A 45 -8.05 5.89 10.56
N VAL A 46 -7.85 5.26 11.71
CA VAL A 46 -8.03 3.82 11.87
C VAL A 46 -9.50 3.55 12.27
N ARG A 47 -10.21 2.79 11.45
CA ARG A 47 -11.65 2.51 11.65
C ARG A 47 -11.94 1.08 12.09
N ASP A 48 -10.93 0.23 12.17
CA ASP A 48 -11.05 -1.19 12.53
C ASP A 48 -12.03 -1.97 11.64
N LEU A 49 -12.00 -1.66 10.35
CA LEU A 49 -12.83 -2.35 9.36
C LEU A 49 -12.12 -3.61 8.86
N PRO A 50 -12.88 -4.66 8.45
CA PRO A 50 -12.28 -5.85 7.84
C PRO A 50 -11.49 -5.55 6.57
N THR A 51 -11.77 -4.40 5.94
CA THR A 51 -11.12 -3.94 4.70
C THR A 51 -9.86 -3.13 4.96
N GLU A 52 -9.45 -3.02 6.22
CA GLU A 52 -8.26 -2.27 6.62
C GLU A 52 -7.22 -3.16 7.28
N LEU A 53 -5.95 -2.78 7.10
CA LEU A 53 -4.83 -3.41 7.81
C LEU A 53 -4.17 -2.35 8.70
N PRO A 54 -4.33 -2.42 10.03
CA PRO A 54 -3.64 -1.49 10.94
C PRO A 54 -2.14 -1.70 10.88
N LEU A 55 -1.40 -0.61 10.84
CA LEU A 55 0.06 -0.59 10.88
C LEU A 55 0.53 0.44 11.92
N GLY A 56 1.77 0.32 12.33
CA GLY A 56 2.36 1.26 13.27
C GLY A 56 3.88 1.29 13.18
N PRO A 57 4.54 1.92 14.15
CA PRO A 57 6.00 2.01 14.17
C PRO A 57 6.72 0.67 14.13
N ASP A 58 6.12 -0.39 14.68
CA ASP A 58 6.69 -1.74 14.64
C ASP A 58 6.79 -2.29 13.21
N ASP A 59 6.01 -1.75 12.28
CA ASP A 59 6.04 -2.12 10.87
C ASP A 59 6.97 -1.23 10.06
N GLY A 60 7.51 -0.18 10.68
CA GLY A 60 8.36 0.80 10.02
C GLY A 60 7.62 2.07 9.60
N MET A 61 6.37 2.23 10.01
CA MET A 61 5.60 3.45 9.71
C MET A 61 5.92 4.55 10.74
N PRO A 62 5.84 5.84 10.33
CA PRO A 62 6.12 6.95 11.26
C PRO A 62 5.14 7.06 12.43
N ALA A 63 3.91 6.56 12.27
CA ALA A 63 2.85 6.67 13.27
C ALA A 63 1.81 5.57 13.05
N ASP A 64 0.91 5.40 14.01
CA ASP A 64 -0.22 4.49 13.87
C ASP A 64 -1.09 4.93 12.69
N CYS A 65 -1.47 3.97 11.86
CA CYS A 65 -2.20 4.21 10.63
C CYS A 65 -2.89 2.93 10.18
N ALA A 66 -3.56 2.98 9.04
CA ALA A 66 -4.18 1.79 8.45
C ALA A 66 -4.10 1.87 6.93
N VAL A 67 -3.84 0.72 6.31
CA VAL A 67 -3.97 0.58 4.86
C VAL A 67 -5.44 0.33 4.56
N THR A 68 -6.05 1.13 3.70
CA THR A 68 -7.46 0.95 3.34
C THR A 68 -7.59 0.36 1.94
N PHE A 69 -8.21 -0.82 1.87
CA PHE A 69 -8.41 -1.51 0.60
C PHE A 69 -9.72 -1.12 -0.09
N ASP A 70 -10.56 -0.34 0.57
CA ASP A 70 -11.76 0.22 -0.05
C ASP A 70 -11.42 1.31 -1.08
N SER A 71 -10.21 1.84 -1.04
CA SER A 71 -9.77 2.91 -1.92
C SER A 71 -8.59 2.50 -2.80
N LEU A 72 -8.49 1.22 -3.14
CA LEU A 72 -7.48 0.72 -4.08
C LEU A 72 -7.49 1.52 -5.36
N ARG A 73 -6.30 1.79 -5.90
CA ARG A 73 -6.18 2.50 -7.16
C ARG A 73 -4.89 2.13 -7.89
N VAL A 74 -4.85 2.44 -9.16
CA VAL A 74 -3.65 2.30 -9.98
C VAL A 74 -2.80 3.56 -9.81
N VAL A 75 -1.53 3.37 -9.47
CA VAL A 75 -0.57 4.46 -9.27
C VAL A 75 0.60 4.26 -10.23
N SER A 76 0.94 5.31 -10.98
CA SER A 76 2.11 5.27 -11.85
C SER A 76 3.38 5.13 -11.02
N LYS A 77 4.30 4.26 -11.46
CA LYS A 77 5.61 4.12 -10.80
C LYS A 77 6.35 5.45 -10.74
N ALA A 78 6.15 6.32 -11.71
CA ALA A 78 6.78 7.64 -11.74
C ALA A 78 6.37 8.53 -10.56
N HIS A 79 5.22 8.27 -9.96
CA HIS A 79 4.74 9.03 -8.81
C HIS A 79 5.24 8.49 -7.46
N LEU A 80 5.83 7.31 -7.43
CA LEU A 80 6.41 6.74 -6.21
C LEU A 80 7.80 7.33 -5.99
N VAL A 81 7.95 8.11 -4.93
CA VAL A 81 9.15 8.93 -4.74
C VAL A 81 10.10 8.41 -3.67
N GLU A 82 9.57 7.77 -2.62
CA GLU A 82 10.41 7.30 -1.52
C GLU A 82 9.78 6.11 -0.82
N ARG A 83 10.57 5.06 -0.60
CA ARG A 83 10.11 3.91 0.17
C ARG A 83 10.14 4.23 1.66
N ILE A 84 9.07 3.84 2.37
CA ILE A 84 8.96 4.01 3.81
C ILE A 84 9.41 2.74 4.54
N CYS A 85 8.82 1.61 4.16
CA CYS A 85 9.10 0.32 4.82
C CYS A 85 8.68 -0.83 3.91
N THR A 86 8.99 -2.04 4.34
CA THR A 86 8.58 -3.28 3.69
C THR A 86 7.84 -4.12 4.72
N LEU A 87 6.62 -4.53 4.40
CA LEU A 87 5.83 -5.39 5.28
C LEU A 87 6.34 -6.83 5.22
N ASP A 88 6.36 -7.49 6.37
CA ASP A 88 6.75 -8.90 6.43
C ASP A 88 5.63 -9.82 5.92
N ALA A 89 5.93 -11.12 5.84
CA ALA A 89 4.99 -12.11 5.31
C ALA A 89 3.69 -12.17 6.13
N THR A 90 3.78 -12.04 7.44
CA THR A 90 2.61 -12.06 8.32
C THR A 90 1.68 -10.88 8.03
N ARG A 91 2.26 -9.70 7.90
CA ARG A 91 1.50 -8.49 7.56
C ARG A 91 0.90 -8.58 6.16
N MET A 92 1.60 -9.19 5.22
CA MET A 92 1.08 -9.39 3.87
C MET A 92 -0.08 -10.37 3.81
N ILE A 93 -0.11 -11.36 4.69
CA ILE A 93 -1.28 -12.23 4.84
C ILE A 93 -2.48 -11.39 5.28
N GLY A 94 -2.29 -10.52 6.27
CA GLY A 94 -3.33 -9.58 6.72
C GLY A 94 -3.79 -8.65 5.60
N ALA A 95 -2.86 -8.17 4.79
CA ALA A 95 -3.18 -7.32 3.63
C ALA A 95 -4.05 -8.07 2.62
N CYS A 96 -3.72 -9.32 2.32
CA CYS A 96 -4.51 -10.13 1.39
C CYS A 96 -5.92 -10.40 1.94
N ASN A 97 -6.05 -10.64 3.24
CA ASN A 97 -7.35 -10.85 3.87
C ASN A 97 -8.21 -9.58 3.77
N ALA A 98 -7.63 -8.42 4.04
CA ALA A 98 -8.34 -7.16 3.94
C ALA A 98 -8.71 -6.85 2.48
N PHE A 99 -7.84 -7.16 1.54
CA PHE A 99 -8.11 -7.03 0.11
C PHE A 99 -9.30 -7.89 -0.31
N ARG A 100 -9.32 -9.16 0.10
CA ARG A 100 -10.44 -10.06 -0.20
C ARG A 100 -11.75 -9.55 0.37
N ALA A 101 -11.73 -9.02 1.60
CA ALA A 101 -12.91 -8.43 2.21
C ALA A 101 -13.43 -7.24 1.39
N ALA A 102 -12.53 -6.41 0.88
CA ALA A 102 -12.91 -5.22 0.11
C ALA A 102 -13.54 -5.56 -1.25
N VAL A 103 -13.09 -6.64 -1.90
CA VAL A 103 -13.59 -7.05 -3.22
C VAL A 103 -14.57 -8.22 -3.16
N ASP A 104 -14.78 -8.77 -1.97
CA ASP A 104 -15.72 -9.86 -1.72
C ASP A 104 -15.51 -11.10 -2.60
N CYS A 105 -14.24 -11.49 -2.73
CA CYS A 105 -13.86 -12.68 -3.52
C CYS A 105 -13.63 -13.89 -2.65
#